data_4aa534ff92eb82e1b3fc2528bdcf8539
#
_entry.id   4aa534ff92eb82e1b3fc2528bdcf8539
#
_cell.length_a   1.000
_cell.length_b   1.000
_cell.length_c   1.000
_cell.angle_alpha   90.00
_cell.angle_beta   90.00
_cell.angle_gamma   90.00
#
_symmetry.space_group_name_H-M   'P 1'
#
loop_
_entity.id
_entity.type
_entity.pdbx_description
1 polymer ?
#
loop_
_entity_poly.entity_id
_entity_poly.type
_entity_poly.pdbx_seq_one_letter_code
_entity_poly.pdbx_strand_id
1 'polypeptide(L)'
;TCLTAGTPASNEYATSGSDRYIAFYDYLEARYLRLTISFSSSWSKYISEFNIYEIESDEPTVYAMCGSDNVLTGAIAHTPGGSFNGLNAAFNVYCTVSSASGYSVSATADNSLIAAYNSANGTSYAALPDGHLLLENNPCAIGPNNNKSDGQIKASLTGDLTGLTNAKGYLVPLKLSAQDAVTSSGRGVVYLVIIPAEELFRKNFTVADITGALVADRSGWSITGGDYHSGSWPEVIDDSTDTFMRPWGSPIMFTITFDKEYEMTGLRITARTDNASYQNYQPNAITIEYSLNGEDY
;
A
#
# COMPACT_ATOMS: atom_id res chain seq x y z
N THR A 1 15.66 -0.67 4.38
CA THR A 1 14.41 0.02 4.78
C THR A 1 14.53 0.37 6.26
N CYS A 2 14.25 1.61 6.63
CA CYS A 2 14.24 2.06 8.02
C CYS A 2 12.82 1.78 8.55
N LEU A 3 12.70 0.96 9.57
CA LEU A 3 11.45 0.79 10.30
C LEU A 3 11.40 1.83 11.42
N THR A 4 10.28 2.51 11.58
CA THR A 4 10.08 3.48 12.67
C THR A 4 9.36 2.75 13.80
N ALA A 5 10.06 2.59 14.92
CA ALA A 5 9.48 1.96 16.13
C ALA A 5 8.46 2.88 16.86
N GLY A 6 8.37 4.14 16.46
CA GLY A 6 7.45 5.12 17.04
C GLY A 6 8.14 6.11 18.00
N THR A 7 7.32 6.95 18.62
CA THR A 7 7.75 7.90 19.65
C THR A 7 7.05 7.53 20.94
N PRO A 8 7.80 7.09 21.97
CA PRO A 8 7.20 6.76 23.26
C PRO A 8 6.44 7.93 23.88
N ALA A 9 5.28 7.68 24.45
CA ALA A 9 4.52 8.66 25.22
C ALA A 9 5.20 8.95 26.57
N SER A 10 4.82 10.00 27.24
CA SER A 10 5.46 10.41 28.51
C SER A 10 5.36 9.39 29.64
N ASN A 11 4.36 8.51 29.60
CA ASN A 11 4.15 7.41 30.55
C ASN A 11 4.89 6.11 30.16
N GLU A 12 5.55 6.10 29.01
CA GLU A 12 6.34 4.94 28.52
C GLU A 12 7.84 5.09 28.82
N TYR A 13 8.22 6.12 29.59
CA TYR A 13 9.55 6.29 30.11
C TYR A 13 9.59 5.91 31.60
N ALA A 14 10.54 5.06 31.98
CA ALA A 14 10.96 4.98 33.36
C ALA A 14 12.12 5.94 33.61
N THR A 15 12.22 6.47 34.80
CA THR A 15 13.29 7.40 35.21
C THR A 15 13.98 6.92 36.46
N SER A 16 15.32 7.01 36.47
CA SER A 16 16.13 6.81 37.67
C SER A 16 17.22 7.87 37.69
N GLY A 17 17.12 8.81 38.61
CA GLY A 17 18.00 9.99 38.61
C GLY A 17 17.86 10.83 37.35
N SER A 18 18.96 10.96 36.60
CA SER A 18 19.03 11.68 35.31
C SER A 18 18.72 10.78 34.10
N ASP A 19 18.58 9.48 34.33
CA ASP A 19 18.47 8.52 33.23
C ASP A 19 17.02 8.37 32.77
N ARG A 20 16.85 8.09 31.50
CA ARG A 20 15.58 7.72 30.86
C ARG A 20 15.70 6.32 30.31
N TYR A 21 14.74 5.48 30.65
CA TYR A 21 14.65 4.08 30.19
C TYR A 21 13.43 3.93 29.31
N ILE A 22 13.62 3.24 28.19
CA ILE A 22 12.56 2.81 27.29
C ILE A 22 12.61 1.29 27.26
N ALA A 23 11.49 0.62 27.52
CA ALA A 23 11.39 -0.82 27.40
C ALA A 23 10.47 -1.18 26.24
N PHE A 24 10.81 -2.23 25.53
CA PHE A 24 9.95 -2.81 24.50
C PHE A 24 9.13 -3.94 25.12
N TYR A 25 7.89 -4.12 24.69
CA TYR A 25 7.03 -5.24 25.14
C TYR A 25 7.58 -6.59 24.68
N ASP A 26 8.26 -6.58 23.52
CA ASP A 26 8.99 -7.69 22.97
C ASP A 26 10.40 -7.21 22.59
N TYR A 27 11.32 -8.11 22.26
CA TYR A 27 12.65 -7.68 21.86
C TYR A 27 12.65 -7.07 20.45
N LEU A 28 13.48 -6.05 20.25
CA LEU A 28 13.71 -5.40 18.98
C LEU A 28 14.97 -5.96 18.33
N GLU A 29 14.82 -6.72 17.25
CA GLU A 29 15.96 -7.19 16.46
C GLU A 29 16.41 -6.07 15.50
N ALA A 30 17.54 -5.45 15.78
CA ALA A 30 18.08 -4.39 14.94
C ALA A 30 19.61 -4.42 14.88
N ARG A 31 20.17 -4.26 13.68
CA ARG A 31 21.60 -4.05 13.48
C ARG A 31 21.99 -2.57 13.56
N TYR A 32 21.06 -1.69 13.20
CA TYR A 32 21.26 -0.24 13.19
C TYR A 32 20.11 0.44 13.91
N LEU A 33 20.44 1.34 14.80
CA LEU A 33 19.46 2.16 15.52
C LEU A 33 19.70 3.62 15.18
N ARG A 34 18.61 4.33 14.83
CA ARG A 34 18.62 5.78 14.66
C ARG A 34 17.69 6.39 15.70
N LEU A 35 18.24 7.30 16.49
CA LEU A 35 17.50 8.05 17.47
C LEU A 35 17.33 9.49 16.99
N THR A 36 16.14 10.02 17.12
CA THR A 36 15.86 11.46 17.00
C THR A 36 15.41 11.95 18.37
N ILE A 37 16.22 12.80 19.01
CA ILE A 37 15.96 13.26 20.36
C ILE A 37 15.65 14.75 20.31
N SER A 38 14.47 15.15 20.80
CA SER A 38 14.04 16.52 20.93
C SER A 38 14.17 16.98 22.37
N PHE A 39 14.67 18.19 22.56
CA PHE A 39 14.82 18.79 23.87
C PHE A 39 13.94 20.04 24.00
N SER A 40 13.32 20.24 25.14
CA SER A 40 12.39 21.36 25.38
C SER A 40 13.08 22.71 25.61
N SER A 41 14.42 22.73 25.73
CA SER A 41 15.16 23.96 26.02
C SER A 41 16.19 24.29 24.94
N SER A 42 16.47 25.59 24.77
CA SER A 42 17.49 26.08 23.84
C SER A 42 18.92 26.06 24.42
N TRP A 43 19.06 25.70 25.70
CA TRP A 43 20.36 25.59 26.37
C TRP A 43 21.15 24.37 25.94
N SER A 44 22.43 24.34 26.25
CA SER A 44 23.35 23.25 25.92
C SER A 44 22.75 21.86 26.26
N LYS A 45 22.87 20.93 25.35
CA LYS A 45 22.26 19.60 25.40
C LYS A 45 23.36 18.57 25.42
N TYR A 46 23.35 17.70 26.41
CA TYR A 46 24.37 16.68 26.59
C TYR A 46 23.72 15.32 26.74
N ILE A 47 24.26 14.33 26.04
CA ILE A 47 24.04 12.92 26.30
C ILE A 47 25.41 12.37 26.71
N SER A 48 25.52 11.89 27.93
CA SER A 48 26.77 11.38 28.45
C SER A 48 27.00 9.93 28.03
N GLU A 49 25.95 9.16 27.93
CA GLU A 49 26.04 7.71 27.66
C GLU A 49 24.75 7.22 27.02
N PHE A 50 24.87 6.16 26.24
CA PHE A 50 23.77 5.43 25.64
C PHE A 50 24.03 3.94 25.81
N ASN A 51 23.14 3.23 26.48
CA ASN A 51 23.23 1.80 26.75
C ASN A 51 22.11 1.04 26.10
N ILE A 52 22.42 -0.16 25.62
CA ILE A 52 21.48 -1.15 25.08
C ILE A 52 21.46 -2.33 26.05
N TYR A 53 20.25 -2.81 26.35
CA TYR A 53 20.06 -4.06 27.09
C TYR A 53 19.72 -5.13 26.08
N GLU A 54 20.57 -6.13 25.97
CA GLU A 54 20.46 -7.24 25.02
C GLU A 54 20.04 -8.52 25.76
N ILE A 55 19.19 -9.32 25.12
CA ILE A 55 19.00 -10.70 25.52
C ILE A 55 20.10 -11.52 24.83
N GLU A 56 21.08 -11.98 25.57
CA GLU A 56 22.08 -12.90 25.05
C GLU A 56 21.38 -14.24 24.73
N SER A 57 21.17 -14.51 23.44
CA SER A 57 20.73 -15.80 22.95
C SER A 57 21.79 -16.32 21.99
N ASP A 58 22.46 -17.38 22.38
CA ASP A 58 23.38 -18.13 21.50
C ASP A 58 22.61 -18.98 20.47
N GLU A 59 21.27 -19.02 20.56
CA GLU A 59 20.45 -19.83 19.69
C GLU A 59 20.21 -19.08 18.37
N PRO A 60 20.64 -19.66 17.24
CA PRO A 60 20.38 -19.04 15.94
C PRO A 60 18.89 -18.84 15.72
N THR A 61 18.47 -17.60 15.41
CA THR A 61 17.06 -17.22 15.24
C THR A 61 16.86 -16.60 13.87
N VAL A 62 15.98 -17.20 13.05
CA VAL A 62 15.65 -16.69 11.72
C VAL A 62 14.46 -15.73 11.78
N TYR A 63 14.55 -14.64 10.98
CA TYR A 63 13.56 -13.58 10.93
C TYR A 63 13.56 -12.86 9.57
N ALA A 64 12.54 -12.05 9.32
CA ALA A 64 12.48 -11.14 8.18
C ALA A 64 12.36 -9.69 8.64
N MET A 65 12.81 -8.77 7.78
CA MET A 65 12.63 -7.32 7.94
C MET A 65 12.16 -6.73 6.63
N CYS A 66 10.84 -6.54 6.51
CA CYS A 66 10.23 -5.98 5.30
C CYS A 66 8.96 -5.20 5.65
N GLY A 67 8.71 -4.11 4.90
CA GLY A 67 7.56 -3.25 5.16
C GLY A 67 7.51 -2.68 6.59
N SER A 68 6.31 -2.30 7.02
CA SER A 68 6.01 -2.05 8.43
C SER A 68 5.51 -3.37 9.03
N ASP A 69 6.06 -3.79 10.15
CA ASP A 69 5.67 -5.00 10.89
C ASP A 69 5.64 -6.29 10.06
N ASN A 70 6.57 -6.41 9.09
CA ASN A 70 6.62 -7.51 8.12
C ASN A 70 5.35 -7.66 7.26
N VAL A 71 4.65 -6.57 6.97
CA VAL A 71 3.48 -6.56 6.09
C VAL A 71 3.89 -6.05 4.71
N LEU A 72 3.59 -6.84 3.68
CA LEU A 72 3.73 -6.48 2.27
C LEU A 72 2.34 -6.48 1.63
N THR A 73 2.03 -5.44 0.89
CA THR A 73 0.70 -5.26 0.30
C THR A 73 0.77 -5.36 -1.21
N GLY A 74 -0.20 -6.05 -1.79
CA GLY A 74 -0.45 -6.09 -3.22
C GLY A 74 -1.92 -5.92 -3.52
N ALA A 75 -2.27 -5.88 -4.80
CA ALA A 75 -3.64 -5.75 -5.24
C ALA A 75 -3.98 -6.76 -6.34
N ILE A 76 -5.26 -7.11 -6.44
CA ILE A 76 -5.85 -7.78 -7.61
C ILE A 76 -6.82 -6.79 -8.23
N ALA A 77 -6.58 -6.44 -9.49
CA ALA A 77 -7.50 -5.60 -10.24
C ALA A 77 -8.37 -6.46 -11.16
N HIS A 78 -9.68 -6.33 -11.05
CA HIS A 78 -10.64 -6.94 -11.95
C HIS A 78 -11.19 -5.87 -12.90
N THR A 79 -10.96 -6.05 -14.19
CA THR A 79 -11.45 -5.14 -15.23
C THR A 79 -12.23 -5.92 -16.27
N PRO A 80 -13.03 -5.27 -17.13
CA PRO A 80 -13.68 -5.96 -18.25
C PRO A 80 -12.70 -6.67 -19.21
N GLY A 81 -11.42 -6.24 -19.20
CA GLY A 81 -10.35 -6.86 -20.00
C GLY A 81 -9.63 -8.01 -19.32
N GLY A 82 -9.97 -8.37 -18.09
CA GLY A 82 -9.35 -9.45 -17.33
C GLY A 82 -8.94 -9.07 -15.91
N SER A 83 -8.34 -10.01 -15.22
CA SER A 83 -7.83 -9.83 -13.87
C SER A 83 -6.30 -9.67 -13.87
N PHE A 84 -5.80 -8.70 -13.15
CA PHE A 84 -4.39 -8.34 -13.13
C PHE A 84 -3.79 -8.52 -11.74
N ASN A 85 -2.56 -9.03 -11.73
CA ASN A 85 -1.78 -9.24 -10.51
C ASN A 85 -0.93 -8.01 -10.21
N GLY A 86 -1.18 -7.38 -9.07
CA GLY A 86 -0.38 -6.28 -8.54
C GLY A 86 0.51 -6.66 -7.35
N LEU A 87 0.54 -7.96 -6.95
CA LEU A 87 1.46 -8.42 -5.90
C LEU A 87 2.86 -8.65 -6.48
N ASN A 88 3.81 -7.87 -6.03
CA ASN A 88 5.23 -8.05 -6.32
C ASN A 88 6.01 -7.88 -5.01
N ALA A 89 5.90 -8.88 -4.15
CA ALA A 89 6.50 -8.87 -2.84
C ALA A 89 7.87 -9.54 -2.88
N ALA A 90 8.86 -8.91 -2.26
CA ALA A 90 10.21 -9.48 -2.14
C ALA A 90 10.80 -9.10 -0.78
N PHE A 91 11.40 -10.07 -0.09
CA PHE A 91 12.02 -9.84 1.21
C PHE A 91 13.26 -10.69 1.41
N ASN A 92 14.20 -10.15 2.19
CA ASN A 92 15.35 -10.90 2.67
C ASN A 92 15.01 -11.61 3.98
N VAL A 93 15.68 -12.71 4.21
CA VAL A 93 15.69 -13.42 5.50
C VAL A 93 17.02 -13.22 6.20
N TYR A 94 17.00 -13.26 7.51
CA TYR A 94 18.15 -13.00 8.37
C TYR A 94 18.27 -14.08 9.43
N CYS A 95 19.45 -14.22 10.00
CA CYS A 95 19.68 -15.01 11.20
C CYS A 95 20.51 -14.19 12.19
N THR A 96 20.19 -14.28 13.49
CA THR A 96 20.91 -13.55 14.55
C THR A 96 22.37 -13.94 14.65
N VAL A 97 22.67 -15.22 14.42
CA VAL A 97 24.00 -15.76 14.48
C VAL A 97 24.43 -16.29 13.11
N SER A 98 25.63 -15.96 12.66
CA SER A 98 26.19 -16.52 11.44
C SER A 98 26.69 -17.96 11.66
N SER A 99 26.60 -18.79 10.63
CA SER A 99 27.08 -20.18 10.66
C SER A 99 28.15 -20.39 9.58
N ALA A 100 29.11 -21.23 9.88
CA ALA A 100 30.13 -21.65 8.90
C ALA A 100 29.55 -22.47 7.75
N SER A 101 28.39 -23.11 7.93
CA SER A 101 27.64 -23.82 6.89
C SER A 101 26.58 -22.98 6.22
N GLY A 102 26.26 -21.81 6.80
CA GLY A 102 25.08 -21.02 6.39
C GLY A 102 23.76 -21.64 6.85
N TYR A 103 22.64 -21.08 6.37
CA TYR A 103 21.29 -21.56 6.66
C TYR A 103 20.48 -21.66 5.37
N SER A 104 19.52 -22.59 5.37
CA SER A 104 18.48 -22.68 4.33
C SER A 104 17.14 -22.33 4.98
N VAL A 105 16.56 -21.19 4.61
CA VAL A 105 15.35 -20.65 5.21
C VAL A 105 14.18 -20.82 4.25
N SER A 106 13.14 -21.51 4.70
CA SER A 106 11.90 -21.69 3.95
C SER A 106 10.81 -20.77 4.49
N ALA A 107 9.95 -20.27 3.61
CA ALA A 107 8.72 -19.59 3.94
C ALA A 107 7.53 -20.46 3.52
N THR A 108 6.60 -20.72 4.43
CA THR A 108 5.43 -21.57 4.18
C THR A 108 4.16 -20.85 4.63
N ALA A 109 3.11 -20.90 3.84
CA ALA A 109 1.83 -20.32 4.20
C ALA A 109 1.24 -21.04 5.42
N ASP A 110 0.84 -20.27 6.43
CA ASP A 110 0.19 -20.77 7.65
C ASP A 110 -1.13 -20.03 7.89
N ASN A 111 -2.20 -20.54 7.30
CA ASN A 111 -3.53 -19.95 7.39
C ASN A 111 -4.12 -19.95 8.82
N SER A 112 -3.55 -20.71 9.76
CA SER A 112 -3.98 -20.68 11.16
C SER A 112 -3.76 -19.34 11.85
N LEU A 113 -2.84 -18.51 11.31
CA LEU A 113 -2.51 -17.19 11.84
C LEU A 113 -3.47 -16.08 11.40
N ILE A 114 -4.34 -16.32 10.41
CA ILE A 114 -5.24 -15.32 9.84
C ILE A 114 -6.21 -14.76 10.88
N ALA A 115 -6.82 -15.62 11.69
CA ALA A 115 -7.79 -15.19 12.70
C ALA A 115 -7.16 -14.26 13.74
N ALA A 116 -5.96 -14.60 14.22
CA ALA A 116 -5.20 -13.77 15.16
C ALA A 116 -4.82 -12.42 14.57
N TYR A 117 -4.32 -12.40 13.32
CA TYR A 117 -3.99 -11.18 12.61
C TYR A 117 -5.21 -10.27 12.44
N ASN A 118 -6.33 -10.82 11.96
CA ASN A 118 -7.56 -10.07 11.77
C ASN A 118 -8.08 -9.46 13.08
N SER A 119 -8.02 -10.22 14.18
CA SER A 119 -8.43 -9.74 15.50
C SER A 119 -7.54 -8.58 15.98
N ALA A 120 -6.23 -8.71 15.83
CA ALA A 120 -5.28 -7.70 16.28
C ALA A 120 -5.36 -6.39 15.46
N ASN A 121 -5.70 -6.48 14.19
CA ASN A 121 -5.70 -5.33 13.26
C ASN A 121 -7.10 -4.81 12.92
N GLY A 122 -8.17 -5.38 13.48
CA GLY A 122 -9.55 -4.98 13.16
C GLY A 122 -9.95 -5.25 11.71
N THR A 123 -9.34 -6.26 11.08
CA THR A 123 -9.57 -6.63 9.67
C THR A 123 -10.39 -7.92 9.55
N SER A 124 -10.74 -8.31 8.33
CA SER A 124 -11.50 -9.53 8.04
C SER A 124 -11.06 -10.19 6.73
N TYR A 125 -9.76 -10.27 6.52
CA TYR A 125 -9.18 -10.94 5.35
C TYR A 125 -9.51 -12.43 5.34
N ALA A 126 -9.75 -12.98 4.15
CA ALA A 126 -9.88 -14.41 3.94
C ALA A 126 -8.51 -15.05 3.65
N ALA A 127 -8.42 -16.37 3.77
CA ALA A 127 -7.30 -17.11 3.22
C ALA A 127 -7.27 -17.00 1.70
N LEU A 128 -6.09 -16.83 1.12
CA LEU A 128 -5.93 -16.96 -0.32
C LEU A 128 -6.20 -18.42 -0.71
N PRO A 129 -7.06 -18.70 -1.70
CA PRO A 129 -7.29 -20.07 -2.16
C PRO A 129 -6.00 -20.75 -2.65
N ASP A 130 -5.92 -22.05 -2.49
CA ASP A 130 -4.77 -22.84 -2.91
C ASP A 130 -4.50 -22.71 -4.42
N GLY A 131 -3.22 -22.76 -4.79
CA GLY A 131 -2.77 -22.67 -6.18
C GLY A 131 -2.62 -21.25 -6.72
N HIS A 132 -2.91 -20.22 -5.93
CA HIS A 132 -2.78 -18.82 -6.36
C HIS A 132 -1.52 -18.11 -5.85
N LEU A 133 -0.69 -18.75 -5.04
CA LEU A 133 0.57 -18.20 -4.56
C LEU A 133 1.75 -18.88 -5.25
N LEU A 134 2.64 -18.10 -5.81
CA LEU A 134 3.95 -18.53 -6.29
C LEU A 134 5.04 -17.93 -5.41
N LEU A 135 5.91 -18.79 -4.88
CA LEU A 135 7.12 -18.39 -4.15
C LEU A 135 8.34 -18.78 -4.97
N GLU A 136 9.17 -17.80 -5.31
CA GLU A 136 10.44 -18.00 -6.00
C GLU A 136 11.60 -17.82 -5.00
N ASN A 137 12.71 -18.51 -5.24
CA ASN A 137 13.88 -18.56 -4.35
C ASN A 137 13.49 -18.99 -2.92
N ASN A 138 12.65 -20.01 -2.82
CA ASN A 138 12.18 -20.59 -1.58
C ASN A 138 12.42 -22.13 -1.60
N PRO A 139 13.35 -22.66 -0.77
CA PRO A 139 14.08 -21.99 0.29
C PRO A 139 15.14 -20.99 -0.19
N CYS A 140 15.43 -19.99 0.66
CA CYS A 140 16.43 -18.96 0.42
C CYS A 140 17.68 -19.22 1.29
N ALA A 141 18.86 -19.13 0.68
CA ALA A 141 20.10 -19.38 1.38
C ALA A 141 20.62 -18.12 2.09
N ILE A 142 21.11 -18.31 3.30
CA ILE A 142 22.05 -17.40 3.98
C ILE A 142 23.41 -18.07 3.90
N GLY A 143 24.33 -17.48 3.14
CA GLY A 143 25.64 -18.06 2.87
C GLY A 143 26.52 -18.22 4.12
N PRO A 144 27.61 -18.99 4.01
CA PRO A 144 28.53 -19.20 5.11
C PRO A 144 29.08 -17.89 5.70
N ASN A 145 29.12 -17.81 7.02
CA ASN A 145 29.56 -16.63 7.77
C ASN A 145 28.80 -15.34 7.51
N ASN A 146 27.61 -15.44 6.84
CA ASN A 146 26.68 -14.36 6.67
C ASN A 146 25.51 -14.49 7.66
N ASN A 147 24.83 -13.37 7.90
CA ASN A 147 23.59 -13.32 8.68
C ASN A 147 22.41 -12.74 7.91
N LYS A 148 22.57 -12.61 6.59
CA LYS A 148 21.53 -12.12 5.66
C LYS A 148 21.54 -13.00 4.43
N SER A 149 20.38 -13.27 3.88
CA SER A 149 20.23 -14.04 2.65
C SER A 149 20.92 -13.41 1.44
N ASP A 150 21.49 -14.25 0.59
CA ASP A 150 22.17 -13.86 -0.65
C ASP A 150 21.18 -13.32 -1.69
N GLY A 151 19.94 -13.77 -1.64
CA GLY A 151 18.84 -13.33 -2.48
C GLY A 151 17.59 -13.00 -1.66
N GLN A 152 16.50 -12.74 -2.35
CA GLN A 152 15.19 -12.47 -1.75
C GLN A 152 14.24 -13.62 -2.04
N ILE A 153 13.38 -13.98 -1.08
CA ILE A 153 12.17 -14.73 -1.37
C ILE A 153 11.21 -13.77 -2.08
N LYS A 154 10.69 -14.18 -3.24
CA LYS A 154 9.72 -13.40 -3.99
C LYS A 154 8.38 -14.10 -3.95
N ALA A 155 7.33 -13.32 -3.75
CA ALA A 155 5.97 -13.81 -3.75
C ALA A 155 5.14 -13.07 -4.80
N SER A 156 4.43 -13.80 -5.63
CA SER A 156 3.50 -13.27 -6.62
C SER A 156 2.24 -14.13 -6.68
N LEU A 157 1.18 -13.56 -7.27
CA LEU A 157 -0.02 -14.35 -7.57
C LEU A 157 0.14 -15.07 -8.89
N THR A 158 -0.46 -16.23 -8.99
CA THR A 158 -0.45 -17.09 -10.20
C THR A 158 -1.83 -17.67 -10.45
N GLY A 159 -2.01 -18.27 -11.63
CA GLY A 159 -3.26 -18.91 -12.02
C GLY A 159 -4.35 -17.94 -12.46
N ASP A 160 -5.58 -18.44 -12.54
CA ASP A 160 -6.75 -17.64 -12.88
C ASP A 160 -7.24 -16.84 -11.67
N LEU A 161 -7.07 -15.52 -11.72
CA LEU A 161 -7.43 -14.61 -10.63
C LEU A 161 -8.90 -14.18 -10.65
N THR A 162 -9.69 -14.55 -11.67
CA THR A 162 -11.09 -14.09 -11.83
C THR A 162 -12.00 -14.51 -10.67
N GLY A 163 -11.69 -15.65 -10.03
CA GLY A 163 -12.40 -16.14 -8.85
C GLY A 163 -12.01 -15.47 -7.52
N LEU A 164 -11.00 -14.60 -7.50
CA LEU A 164 -10.52 -13.95 -6.30
C LEU A 164 -11.29 -12.63 -6.02
N THR A 165 -12.57 -12.76 -5.67
CA THR A 165 -13.53 -11.63 -5.59
C THR A 165 -13.87 -11.20 -4.17
N ASN A 166 -13.09 -11.61 -3.15
CA ASN A 166 -13.37 -11.19 -1.78
C ASN A 166 -13.15 -9.68 -1.58
N ALA A 167 -14.23 -8.94 -1.37
CA ALA A 167 -14.22 -7.49 -1.18
C ALA A 167 -13.36 -7.01 0.01
N LYS A 168 -13.10 -7.88 0.99
CA LYS A 168 -12.22 -7.57 2.13
C LYS A 168 -10.75 -7.90 1.85
N GLY A 169 -10.47 -8.59 0.76
CA GLY A 169 -9.13 -9.04 0.39
C GLY A 169 -8.72 -10.37 1.03
N TYR A 170 -7.48 -10.71 0.80
CA TYR A 170 -6.87 -11.96 1.23
C TYR A 170 -5.62 -11.70 2.06
N LEU A 171 -5.32 -12.61 2.97
CA LEU A 171 -4.10 -12.61 3.78
C LEU A 171 -3.38 -13.94 3.62
N VAL A 172 -2.06 -13.87 3.39
CA VAL A 172 -1.18 -15.02 3.39
C VAL A 172 -0.09 -14.79 4.43
N PRO A 173 -0.18 -15.38 5.61
CA PRO A 173 0.92 -15.41 6.57
C PRO A 173 1.98 -16.41 6.09
N LEU A 174 3.19 -15.93 5.80
CA LEU A 174 4.35 -16.74 5.44
C LEU A 174 5.21 -16.95 6.67
N LYS A 175 5.13 -18.11 7.27
CA LYS A 175 5.95 -18.50 8.44
C LYS A 175 7.32 -18.97 7.96
N LEU A 176 8.37 -18.38 8.54
CA LEU A 176 9.75 -18.78 8.28
C LEU A 176 10.11 -20.03 9.08
N SER A 177 11.02 -20.83 8.53
CA SER A 177 11.62 -21.97 9.22
C SER A 177 13.01 -22.28 8.65
N ALA A 178 13.90 -22.76 9.50
CA ALA A 178 15.20 -23.30 9.11
C ALA A 178 15.50 -24.54 9.98
N GLN A 179 16.33 -25.44 9.46
CA GLN A 179 16.62 -26.71 10.15
C GLN A 179 17.42 -26.49 11.47
N ASP A 180 18.41 -25.60 11.42
CA ASP A 180 19.37 -25.42 12.51
C ASP A 180 19.22 -24.04 13.19
N ALA A 181 17.99 -23.47 13.17
CA ALA A 181 17.69 -22.22 13.82
C ALA A 181 16.21 -22.18 14.23
N VAL A 182 15.90 -21.48 15.30
CA VAL A 182 14.52 -21.20 15.72
C VAL A 182 13.94 -20.05 14.91
N THR A 183 12.62 -19.94 14.89
CA THR A 183 11.92 -18.83 14.25
C THR A 183 11.64 -17.73 15.27
N SER A 184 11.95 -16.49 14.92
CA SER A 184 11.65 -15.32 15.74
C SER A 184 10.15 -15.25 16.07
N SER A 185 9.80 -15.02 17.32
CA SER A 185 8.40 -14.87 17.76
C SER A 185 7.76 -13.60 17.21
N GLY A 186 8.54 -12.51 17.12
CA GLY A 186 8.04 -11.22 16.68
C GLY A 186 8.16 -10.97 15.16
N ARG A 187 9.18 -11.60 14.50
CA ARG A 187 9.49 -11.32 13.08
C ARG A 187 9.66 -12.57 12.22
N GLY A 188 9.21 -13.71 12.72
CA GLY A 188 9.27 -14.99 12.01
C GLY A 188 8.13 -15.20 11.01
N VAL A 189 7.24 -14.23 10.84
CA VAL A 189 6.13 -14.29 9.87
C VAL A 189 6.15 -13.04 8.99
N VAL A 190 6.00 -13.24 7.69
CA VAL A 190 5.74 -12.16 6.72
C VAL A 190 4.29 -12.26 6.28
N TYR A 191 3.57 -11.17 6.39
CA TYR A 191 2.15 -11.11 6.02
C TYR A 191 2.01 -10.48 4.64
N LEU A 192 1.45 -11.22 3.69
CA LEU A 192 1.07 -10.69 2.39
C LEU A 192 -0.42 -10.33 2.44
N VAL A 193 -0.71 -9.04 2.36
CA VAL A 193 -2.07 -8.51 2.28
C VAL A 193 -2.39 -8.23 0.83
N ILE A 194 -3.44 -8.84 0.29
CA ILE A 194 -3.86 -8.74 -1.10
C ILE A 194 -5.25 -8.13 -1.13
N ILE A 195 -5.34 -6.89 -1.60
CA ILE A 195 -6.58 -6.13 -1.59
C ILE A 195 -7.16 -6.12 -3.01
N PRO A 196 -8.48 -6.39 -3.20
CA PRO A 196 -9.10 -6.14 -4.48
C PRO A 196 -9.00 -4.64 -4.80
N ALA A 197 -8.56 -4.34 -5.99
CA ALA A 197 -8.54 -2.99 -6.52
C ALA A 197 -9.26 -2.99 -7.86
N GLU A 198 -10.14 -2.04 -8.08
CA GLU A 198 -10.68 -1.76 -9.40
C GLU A 198 -9.70 -0.84 -10.12
N GLU A 199 -9.07 -1.31 -11.18
CA GLU A 199 -8.39 -0.42 -12.13
C GLU A 199 -9.45 0.15 -13.07
N LEU A 200 -10.04 1.28 -12.70
CA LEU A 200 -11.02 1.98 -13.52
C LEU A 200 -10.41 2.55 -14.80
N PHE A 201 -9.12 2.84 -14.78
CA PHE A 201 -8.48 3.56 -15.88
C PHE A 201 -7.54 2.66 -16.68
N ARG A 202 -7.76 2.60 -18.00
CA ARG A 202 -6.86 1.92 -18.92
C ARG A 202 -5.54 2.70 -19.05
N LYS A 203 -4.43 1.95 -19.07
CA LYS A 203 -3.08 2.51 -19.32
C LYS A 203 -2.71 2.29 -20.79
N ASN A 204 -1.90 3.19 -21.34
CA ASN A 204 -1.34 3.05 -22.70
C ASN A 204 -2.42 2.82 -23.79
N PHE A 205 -3.51 3.57 -23.72
CA PHE A 205 -4.59 3.51 -24.70
C PHE A 205 -4.51 4.69 -25.70
N THR A 206 -5.16 4.54 -26.84
CA THR A 206 -5.41 5.59 -27.82
C THR A 206 -6.89 5.97 -27.83
N VAL A 207 -7.25 7.09 -28.45
CA VAL A 207 -8.65 7.48 -28.60
C VAL A 207 -9.48 6.41 -29.33
N ALA A 208 -8.86 5.66 -30.23
CA ALA A 208 -9.49 4.57 -30.96
C ALA A 208 -9.87 3.37 -30.07
N ASP A 209 -9.25 3.26 -28.89
CA ASP A 209 -9.55 2.20 -27.92
C ASP A 209 -10.77 2.50 -27.06
N ILE A 210 -11.32 3.73 -27.13
CA ILE A 210 -12.55 4.11 -26.48
C ILE A 210 -13.70 3.60 -27.35
N THR A 211 -14.38 2.56 -26.89
CA THR A 211 -15.52 1.95 -27.59
C THR A 211 -16.82 2.63 -27.18
N GLY A 212 -17.84 2.52 -27.99
CA GLY A 212 -19.13 3.16 -27.76
C GLY A 212 -19.30 4.48 -28.51
N ALA A 213 -20.49 5.06 -28.42
CA ALA A 213 -20.82 6.31 -29.05
C ALA A 213 -20.84 7.46 -28.04
N LEU A 214 -20.47 8.65 -28.50
CA LEU A 214 -20.64 9.85 -27.69
C LEU A 214 -22.14 10.05 -27.36
N VAL A 215 -22.44 10.27 -26.08
CA VAL A 215 -23.80 10.64 -25.66
C VAL A 215 -24.09 12.05 -26.17
N ALA A 216 -24.91 12.15 -27.20
CA ALA A 216 -25.25 13.44 -27.85
C ALA A 216 -26.37 14.19 -27.11
N ASP A 217 -27.42 13.47 -26.66
CA ASP A 217 -28.49 14.08 -25.88
C ASP A 217 -28.11 14.13 -24.39
N ARG A 218 -27.94 15.34 -23.88
CA ARG A 218 -27.60 15.63 -22.48
C ARG A 218 -28.66 16.51 -21.81
N SER A 219 -29.83 16.64 -22.43
CA SER A 219 -30.89 17.53 -21.96
C SER A 219 -31.41 17.19 -20.57
N GLY A 220 -31.28 15.91 -20.17
CA GLY A 220 -31.64 15.45 -18.84
C GLY A 220 -30.51 15.53 -17.81
N TRP A 221 -29.31 15.98 -18.19
CA TRP A 221 -28.19 16.08 -17.27
C TRP A 221 -28.25 17.39 -16.49
N SER A 222 -27.72 17.33 -15.26
CA SER A 222 -27.46 18.53 -14.46
C SER A 222 -26.06 18.53 -13.93
N ILE A 223 -25.51 19.71 -13.67
CA ILE A 223 -24.16 19.87 -13.14
C ILE A 223 -24.19 20.91 -12.03
N THR A 224 -23.50 20.58 -10.93
CA THR A 224 -23.33 21.46 -9.77
C THR A 224 -21.86 21.50 -9.38
N GLY A 225 -21.39 22.63 -8.90
CA GLY A 225 -20.02 22.81 -8.46
C GLY A 225 -19.84 24.07 -7.63
N GLY A 226 -18.59 24.36 -7.24
CA GLY A 226 -18.25 25.56 -6.49
C GLY A 226 -18.37 26.86 -7.30
N ASP A 227 -17.93 27.95 -6.71
CA ASP A 227 -17.95 29.28 -7.32
C ASP A 227 -17.11 29.35 -8.61
N TYR A 228 -17.52 30.22 -9.53
CA TYR A 228 -16.84 30.43 -10.79
C TYR A 228 -16.62 31.91 -11.09
N HIS A 229 -15.61 32.19 -11.89
CA HIS A 229 -15.26 33.56 -12.31
C HIS A 229 -16.10 34.06 -13.48
N SER A 230 -16.36 33.19 -14.47
CA SER A 230 -17.12 33.51 -15.68
C SER A 230 -17.66 32.24 -16.32
N GLY A 231 -18.69 32.38 -17.12
CA GLY A 231 -19.45 31.28 -17.67
C GLY A 231 -20.47 30.73 -16.67
N SER A 232 -20.88 29.50 -16.86
CA SER A 232 -21.79 28.79 -15.96
C SER A 232 -21.53 27.28 -15.99
N TRP A 233 -21.93 26.56 -14.95
CA TRP A 233 -21.76 25.11 -14.90
C TRP A 233 -22.46 24.36 -16.04
N PRO A 234 -23.70 24.71 -16.46
CA PRO A 234 -24.37 24.08 -17.60
C PRO A 234 -23.56 24.15 -18.92
N GLU A 235 -22.74 25.17 -19.11
CA GLU A 235 -21.89 25.30 -20.30
C GLU A 235 -20.80 24.20 -20.42
N VAL A 236 -20.57 23.45 -19.37
CA VAL A 236 -19.63 22.32 -19.39
C VAL A 236 -20.21 21.08 -20.08
N ILE A 237 -21.55 21.01 -20.17
CA ILE A 237 -22.30 19.86 -20.70
C ILE A 237 -23.23 20.20 -21.88
N ASP A 238 -23.14 21.41 -22.42
CA ASP A 238 -24.05 21.94 -23.49
C ASP A 238 -23.68 21.49 -24.91
N ASP A 239 -22.65 20.65 -25.07
CA ASP A 239 -22.09 20.17 -26.33
C ASP A 239 -21.50 21.27 -27.24
N SER A 240 -21.25 22.46 -26.70
CA SER A 240 -20.62 23.58 -27.40
C SER A 240 -19.14 23.69 -26.97
N THR A 241 -18.27 23.97 -27.92
CA THR A 241 -16.87 24.34 -27.65
C THR A 241 -16.65 25.84 -27.62
N ASP A 242 -17.72 26.62 -27.93
CA ASP A 242 -17.71 28.09 -27.93
C ASP A 242 -18.09 28.66 -26.56
N THR A 243 -18.73 27.87 -25.75
CA THR A 243 -19.07 28.16 -24.35
C THR A 243 -18.00 27.55 -23.41
N PHE A 244 -17.86 28.12 -22.24
CA PHE A 244 -16.91 27.60 -21.25
C PHE A 244 -17.25 28.09 -19.85
N MET A 245 -16.83 27.33 -18.88
CA MET A 245 -16.88 27.73 -17.48
C MET A 245 -15.44 27.95 -16.98
N ARG A 246 -15.21 29.02 -16.26
CA ARG A 246 -13.96 29.34 -15.60
C ARG A 246 -14.17 29.35 -14.09
N PRO A 247 -13.78 28.27 -13.38
CA PRO A 247 -13.96 28.18 -11.95
C PRO A 247 -12.97 29.05 -11.17
N TRP A 248 -13.26 29.27 -9.88
CA TRP A 248 -12.33 29.84 -8.94
C TRP A 248 -11.46 28.73 -8.29
N GLY A 249 -10.17 29.00 -8.17
CA GLY A 249 -9.26 28.18 -7.37
C GLY A 249 -8.83 26.85 -8.02
N SER A 250 -8.15 26.03 -7.21
CA SER A 250 -7.71 24.68 -7.53
C SER A 250 -7.50 23.93 -6.22
N PRO A 251 -7.95 22.68 -6.05
CA PRO A 251 -8.66 21.88 -7.05
C PRO A 251 -10.09 22.38 -7.31
N ILE A 252 -10.64 22.01 -8.45
CA ILE A 252 -12.03 22.27 -8.81
C ILE A 252 -12.80 20.98 -8.60
N MET A 253 -13.93 21.05 -7.94
CA MET A 253 -14.84 19.93 -7.75
C MET A 253 -16.22 20.28 -8.32
N PHE A 254 -16.77 19.37 -9.10
CA PHE A 254 -18.14 19.45 -9.60
C PHE A 254 -18.75 18.06 -9.72
N THR A 255 -20.06 18.00 -9.66
CA THR A 255 -20.83 16.77 -9.81
C THR A 255 -21.74 16.88 -11.04
N ILE A 256 -21.71 15.87 -11.89
CA ILE A 256 -22.67 15.71 -12.99
C ILE A 256 -23.67 14.65 -12.56
N THR A 257 -24.94 15.02 -12.58
CA THR A 257 -26.05 14.09 -12.35
C THR A 257 -26.67 13.73 -13.69
N PHE A 258 -26.71 12.46 -14.01
CA PHE A 258 -27.28 11.92 -15.24
C PHE A 258 -28.78 11.63 -15.07
N ASP A 259 -29.49 11.61 -16.17
CA ASP A 259 -30.92 11.27 -16.24
C ASP A 259 -31.21 9.78 -16.06
N LYS A 260 -30.18 8.94 -16.21
CA LYS A 260 -30.22 7.49 -16.07
C LYS A 260 -28.81 6.94 -15.81
N GLU A 261 -28.70 5.67 -15.52
CA GLU A 261 -27.42 4.97 -15.49
C GLU A 261 -26.83 4.82 -16.90
N TYR A 262 -25.54 5.06 -17.02
CA TYR A 262 -24.77 4.89 -18.25
C TYR A 262 -23.63 3.89 -18.06
N GLU A 263 -23.48 2.97 -19.00
CA GLU A 263 -22.27 2.14 -19.12
C GLU A 263 -21.19 2.94 -19.86
N MET A 264 -20.31 3.59 -19.10
CA MET A 264 -19.29 4.48 -19.64
C MET A 264 -18.02 3.73 -20.00
N THR A 265 -17.50 3.93 -21.20
CA THR A 265 -16.21 3.37 -21.66
C THR A 265 -15.09 4.40 -21.70
N GLY A 266 -15.41 5.67 -21.50
CA GLY A 266 -14.43 6.75 -21.46
C GLY A 266 -15.08 8.11 -21.24
N LEU A 267 -14.24 9.08 -20.94
CA LEU A 267 -14.61 10.48 -20.77
C LEU A 267 -13.75 11.35 -21.69
N ARG A 268 -14.33 12.41 -22.21
CA ARG A 268 -13.62 13.45 -22.95
C ARG A 268 -13.79 14.79 -22.23
N ILE A 269 -12.68 15.40 -21.87
CA ILE A 269 -12.66 16.77 -21.34
C ILE A 269 -12.02 17.65 -22.39
N THR A 270 -12.74 18.68 -22.85
CA THR A 270 -12.26 19.61 -23.86
C THR A 270 -11.86 20.91 -23.19
N ALA A 271 -10.59 21.30 -23.36
CA ALA A 271 -10.14 22.62 -22.93
C ALA A 271 -10.70 23.70 -23.88
N ARG A 272 -10.77 24.92 -23.38
CA ARG A 272 -11.16 26.08 -24.19
C ARG A 272 -10.24 26.24 -25.41
N THR A 273 -10.79 26.34 -26.60
CA THR A 273 -10.03 26.31 -27.87
C THR A 273 -10.01 27.64 -28.63
N ASP A 274 -10.83 28.64 -28.24
CA ASP A 274 -10.97 29.94 -28.92
C ASP A 274 -9.68 30.81 -28.86
N ASN A 275 -8.74 30.47 -28.00
CA ASN A 275 -7.46 31.15 -27.91
C ASN A 275 -6.34 30.14 -27.62
N ALA A 276 -5.31 30.16 -28.43
CA ALA A 276 -4.16 29.25 -28.31
C ALA A 276 -3.47 29.29 -26.93
N SER A 277 -3.54 30.43 -26.23
CA SER A 277 -3.00 30.55 -24.87
C SER A 277 -3.76 29.72 -23.84
N TYR A 278 -5.02 29.39 -24.09
CA TYR A 278 -5.85 28.62 -23.15
C TYR A 278 -5.75 27.12 -23.34
N GLN A 279 -5.23 26.66 -24.47
CA GLN A 279 -5.00 25.22 -24.73
C GLN A 279 -3.98 24.61 -23.75
N ASN A 280 -3.14 25.44 -23.13
CA ASN A 280 -2.17 25.01 -22.13
C ASN A 280 -2.78 24.85 -20.71
N TYR A 281 -4.03 25.24 -20.49
CA TYR A 281 -4.72 25.10 -19.19
C TYR A 281 -5.50 23.80 -19.09
N GLN A 282 -4.95 22.72 -19.61
CA GLN A 282 -5.52 21.39 -19.44
C GLN A 282 -5.29 20.88 -18.00
N PRO A 283 -6.26 20.11 -17.45
CA PRO A 283 -6.04 19.47 -16.15
C PRO A 283 -4.81 18.57 -16.20
N ASN A 284 -3.95 18.70 -15.21
CA ASN A 284 -2.77 17.85 -15.04
C ASN A 284 -2.98 16.69 -14.07
N ALA A 285 -4.06 16.74 -13.30
CA ALA A 285 -4.52 15.66 -12.43
C ALA A 285 -6.05 15.71 -12.37
N ILE A 286 -6.67 14.55 -12.43
CA ILE A 286 -8.12 14.38 -12.37
C ILE A 286 -8.40 13.24 -11.41
N THR A 287 -9.25 13.46 -10.41
CA THR A 287 -9.85 12.41 -9.59
C THR A 287 -11.29 12.24 -10.06
N ILE A 288 -11.71 11.01 -10.27
CA ILE A 288 -13.07 10.65 -10.65
C ILE A 288 -13.65 9.78 -9.56
N GLU A 289 -14.78 10.20 -9.04
CA GLU A 289 -15.61 9.45 -8.11
C GLU A 289 -16.94 9.18 -8.81
N TYR A 290 -17.56 8.05 -8.53
CA TYR A 290 -18.85 7.71 -9.12
C TYR A 290 -19.80 7.13 -8.08
N SER A 291 -21.09 7.34 -8.27
CA SER A 291 -22.12 6.88 -7.36
C SER A 291 -23.37 6.49 -8.14
N LEU A 292 -24.12 5.50 -7.66
CA LEU A 292 -25.42 5.11 -8.18
C LEU A 292 -26.58 5.82 -7.47
N ASN A 293 -26.36 6.28 -6.24
CA ASN A 293 -27.39 6.93 -5.42
C ASN A 293 -27.13 8.43 -5.17
N GLY A 294 -25.96 8.95 -5.56
CA GLY A 294 -25.55 10.34 -5.34
C GLY A 294 -25.10 10.67 -3.92
N GLU A 295 -25.01 9.69 -3.03
CA GLU A 295 -24.63 9.87 -1.62
C GLU A 295 -23.31 9.14 -1.29
N ASP A 296 -23.09 7.96 -1.84
CA ASP A 296 -21.92 7.12 -1.61
C ASP A 296 -20.98 7.22 -2.82
N TYR A 297 -19.87 7.96 -2.67
CA TYR A 297 -18.82 8.13 -3.68
C TYR A 297 -17.55 7.37 -3.34
#